data_6f21394ba8fd7b715de2cb12618dcadc
#
_entry.id   6f21394ba8fd7b715de2cb12618dcadc
#
_cell.length_a   1.000
_cell.length_b   1.000
_cell.length_c   1.000
_cell.angle_alpha   90.00
_cell.angle_beta   90.00
_cell.angle_gamma   90.00
#
_symmetry.space_group_name_H-M   'P 1'
#
loop_
_entity.id
_entity.type
_entity.pdbx_description
1 polymer ?
#
loop_
_entity_poly.entity_id
_entity_poly.type
_entity_poly.pdbx_seq_one_letter_code
_entity_poly.pdbx_strand_id
1 'polypeptide(L)'
;MATKGVDVSYWQKEIDWNKVKASGIKFAIIRCGYGNGGVDSYFERNVKECERVGIPWGAYYFSYAESVEEAKRELDNCLKLLKGKKPSYPVYYDLEDEATTGSQSNSTILKMAKVFVNGIEKAGYWAGIYANTNWFNTRLTDSWYDKKAKWVAQYNDKNTYKKSYGIWQYTSSGKVNGIDGKTDLNYGYVDYPSLINGKKDNEEIPKSQNIGGNDMTRGYFQKGDRNEGVYAYKQLLISLKKAKIITQGVDDNNIFGDGTVEATKQVQRAAKLEVDGLAGSRTIRACYVLLVGKIS
;
A
#
# COMPACT_ATOMS: atom_id res chain seq x y z
N MET A 1 -8.57 12.35 -4.72
CA MET A 1 -7.48 13.29 -5.11
C MET A 1 -6.15 12.67 -4.68
N ALA A 2 -5.07 12.89 -5.46
CA ALA A 2 -3.74 12.42 -5.06
C ALA A 2 -3.25 13.17 -3.81
N THR A 3 -2.60 12.47 -2.90
CA THR A 3 -2.01 13.04 -1.69
C THR A 3 -0.51 13.28 -1.89
N LYS A 4 0.01 14.39 -1.35
CA LYS A 4 1.44 14.68 -1.42
C LYS A 4 2.20 13.99 -0.30
N GLY A 5 3.33 13.37 -0.64
CA GLY A 5 4.23 12.72 0.31
C GLY A 5 5.69 13.03 0.04
N VAL A 6 6.52 12.65 0.98
CA VAL A 6 7.99 12.66 0.86
C VAL A 6 8.53 11.26 1.10
N ASP A 7 9.68 10.96 0.52
CA ASP A 7 10.48 9.87 1.04
C ASP A 7 11.85 10.40 1.49
N VAL A 8 12.35 9.80 2.56
CA VAL A 8 13.49 10.33 3.29
C VAL A 8 14.39 9.21 3.83
N SER A 9 15.64 9.55 4.02
CA SER A 9 16.67 8.72 4.61
C SER A 9 17.62 9.56 5.48
N TYR A 10 18.76 9.02 5.90
CA TYR A 10 19.79 9.78 6.61
C TYR A 10 20.32 10.98 5.80
N TRP A 11 20.16 10.98 4.48
CA TRP A 11 20.60 12.09 3.62
C TRP A 11 19.93 13.41 3.93
N GLN A 12 18.66 13.38 4.39
CA GLN A 12 17.92 14.58 4.80
C GLN A 12 18.28 15.04 6.22
N LYS A 13 19.13 14.29 6.95
CA LYS A 13 19.58 14.62 8.32
C LYS A 13 18.42 14.91 9.26
N GLU A 14 18.53 15.99 10.04
CA GLU A 14 17.46 16.42 10.94
C GLU A 14 16.35 17.14 10.21
N ILE A 15 15.14 16.57 10.29
CA ILE A 15 13.92 17.11 9.68
C ILE A 15 13.06 17.76 10.77
N ASP A 16 12.56 18.96 10.48
CA ASP A 16 11.50 19.60 11.27
C ASP A 16 10.12 19.13 10.77
N TRP A 17 9.63 18.05 11.33
CA TRP A 17 8.39 17.43 10.92
C TRP A 17 7.14 18.28 11.17
N ASN A 18 7.18 19.29 12.09
CA ASN A 18 6.07 20.26 12.21
C ASN A 18 5.96 21.12 10.95
N LYS A 19 7.09 21.63 10.44
CA LYS A 19 7.12 22.40 9.19
C LYS A 19 6.76 21.55 7.98
N VAL A 20 7.24 20.32 7.93
CA VAL A 20 6.88 19.36 6.86
C VAL A 20 5.36 19.15 6.83
N LYS A 21 4.72 18.89 7.96
CA LYS A 21 3.26 18.77 8.05
C LYS A 21 2.54 20.05 7.63
N ALA A 22 3.01 21.21 8.10
CA ALA A 22 2.46 22.51 7.74
C ALA A 22 2.58 22.83 6.24
N SER A 23 3.57 22.24 5.54
CA SER A 23 3.75 22.34 4.08
C SER A 23 2.76 21.50 3.28
N GLY A 24 1.83 20.82 3.95
CA GLY A 24 0.78 20.02 3.29
C GLY A 24 1.19 18.58 2.93
N ILE A 25 2.33 18.10 3.43
CA ILE A 25 2.73 16.70 3.28
C ILE A 25 1.78 15.82 4.11
N LYS A 26 1.28 14.75 3.49
CA LYS A 26 0.26 13.86 4.04
C LYS A 26 0.76 12.47 4.38
N PHE A 27 1.92 12.06 3.87
CA PHE A 27 2.57 10.80 4.20
C PHE A 27 4.08 10.87 4.00
N ALA A 28 4.78 9.95 4.64
CA ALA A 28 6.22 9.76 4.47
C ALA A 28 6.55 8.28 4.23
N ILE A 29 7.53 8.01 3.36
CA ILE A 29 8.16 6.69 3.23
C ILE A 29 9.60 6.84 3.73
N ILE A 30 9.98 6.08 4.75
CA ILE A 30 11.22 6.29 5.51
C ILE A 30 12.14 5.09 5.27
N ARG A 31 13.40 5.33 4.86
CA ARG A 31 14.36 4.26 4.76
C ARG A 31 14.62 3.64 6.13
N CYS A 32 14.36 2.33 6.26
CA CYS A 32 14.68 1.63 7.51
C CYS A 32 16.09 1.05 7.50
N GLY A 33 16.54 0.54 6.35
CA GLY A 33 17.85 -0.08 6.23
C GLY A 33 18.24 -0.31 4.78
N TYR A 34 19.39 -0.92 4.60
CA TYR A 34 19.95 -1.20 3.28
C TYR A 34 20.92 -2.38 3.33
N GLY A 35 21.01 -3.12 2.24
CA GLY A 35 21.97 -4.20 2.01
C GLY A 35 22.04 -5.20 3.17
N ASN A 36 23.20 -5.79 3.34
CA ASN A 36 23.42 -6.85 4.33
C ASN A 36 23.60 -6.29 5.77
N GLY A 37 22.50 -5.85 6.40
CA GLY A 37 22.50 -5.42 7.80
C GLY A 37 22.69 -3.92 8.03
N GLY A 38 22.72 -3.09 6.99
CA GLY A 38 22.76 -1.64 7.12
C GLY A 38 21.49 -1.09 7.78
N VAL A 39 21.66 -0.11 8.68
CA VAL A 39 20.57 0.57 9.38
C VAL A 39 20.61 2.05 9.01
N ASP A 40 19.47 2.63 8.67
CA ASP A 40 19.39 4.07 8.48
C ASP A 40 19.42 4.78 9.83
N SER A 41 20.43 5.62 10.05
CA SER A 41 20.68 6.26 11.33
C SER A 41 19.57 7.23 11.79
N TYR A 42 18.71 7.68 10.88
CA TYR A 42 17.58 8.56 11.19
C TYR A 42 16.22 7.84 11.19
N PHE A 43 16.18 6.54 10.92
CA PHE A 43 14.92 5.80 10.83
C PHE A 43 14.07 5.93 12.10
N GLU A 44 14.62 5.59 13.26
CA GLU A 44 13.89 5.64 14.53
C GLU A 44 13.40 7.05 14.86
N ARG A 45 14.25 8.06 14.64
CA ARG A 45 13.89 9.45 14.84
C ARG A 45 12.75 9.87 13.93
N ASN A 46 12.86 9.58 12.64
CA ASN A 46 11.85 9.97 11.65
C ASN A 46 10.51 9.28 11.89
N VAL A 47 10.50 7.99 12.25
CA VAL A 47 9.29 7.27 12.65
C VAL A 47 8.63 7.95 13.85
N LYS A 48 9.38 8.15 14.95
CA LYS A 48 8.87 8.79 16.18
C LYS A 48 8.29 10.18 15.89
N GLU A 49 8.95 10.96 15.09
CA GLU A 49 8.52 12.31 14.75
C GLU A 49 7.28 12.32 13.83
N CYS A 50 7.22 11.43 12.82
CA CYS A 50 6.01 11.26 12.01
C CYS A 50 4.80 10.90 12.88
N GLU A 51 4.95 9.96 13.81
CA GLU A 51 3.90 9.57 14.76
C GLU A 51 3.51 10.74 15.66
N ARG A 52 4.48 11.47 16.21
CA ARG A 52 4.24 12.64 17.07
C ARG A 52 3.43 13.73 16.38
N VAL A 53 3.74 14.02 15.12
CA VAL A 53 3.00 15.04 14.36
C VAL A 53 1.77 14.50 13.64
N GLY A 54 1.55 13.18 13.65
CA GLY A 54 0.43 12.52 12.99
C GLY A 54 0.54 12.56 11.45
N ILE A 55 1.72 12.31 10.91
CA ILE A 55 1.95 12.02 9.49
C ILE A 55 1.98 10.49 9.34
N PRO A 56 1.03 9.86 8.61
CA PRO A 56 1.07 8.45 8.26
C PRO A 56 2.37 8.10 7.56
N TRP A 57 2.98 6.97 7.93
CA TRP A 57 4.27 6.59 7.39
C TRP A 57 4.32 5.14 6.92
N GLY A 58 5.22 4.86 6.00
CA GLY A 58 5.68 3.55 5.55
C GLY A 58 7.20 3.46 5.60
N ALA A 59 7.74 2.33 5.20
CA ALA A 59 9.17 2.12 5.18
C ALA A 59 9.68 1.63 3.82
N TYR A 60 10.97 1.80 3.55
CA TYR A 60 11.63 1.09 2.47
C TYR A 60 12.98 0.53 2.90
N TYR A 61 13.35 -0.58 2.28
CA TYR A 61 14.64 -1.24 2.44
C TYR A 61 15.37 -1.23 1.12
N PHE A 62 16.51 -0.55 1.04
CA PHE A 62 17.31 -0.43 -0.17
C PHE A 62 18.12 -1.70 -0.38
N SER A 63 17.88 -2.40 -1.50
CA SER A 63 18.53 -3.68 -1.79
C SER A 63 19.87 -3.54 -2.48
N TYR A 64 20.85 -4.27 -1.96
CA TYR A 64 22.10 -4.59 -2.62
C TYR A 64 22.24 -6.10 -2.86
N ALA A 65 21.17 -6.87 -2.71
CA ALA A 65 21.22 -8.32 -2.81
C ALA A 65 21.57 -8.78 -4.24
N GLU A 66 22.50 -9.70 -4.35
CA GLU A 66 22.89 -10.40 -5.57
C GLU A 66 22.43 -11.86 -5.59
N SER A 67 21.85 -12.33 -4.48
CA SER A 67 21.36 -13.70 -4.31
C SER A 67 20.11 -13.76 -3.44
N VAL A 68 19.38 -14.87 -3.55
CA VAL A 68 18.21 -15.17 -2.71
C VAL A 68 18.58 -15.20 -1.21
N GLU A 69 19.75 -15.70 -0.89
CA GLU A 69 20.24 -15.77 0.50
C GLU A 69 20.53 -14.36 1.06
N GLU A 70 21.03 -13.45 0.22
CA GLU A 70 21.20 -12.05 0.62
C GLU A 70 19.88 -11.34 0.82
N ALA A 71 18.94 -11.51 -0.10
CA ALA A 71 17.58 -10.97 0.04
C ALA A 71 16.88 -11.47 1.33
N LYS A 72 17.20 -12.70 1.75
CA LYS A 72 16.70 -13.23 3.03
C LYS A 72 17.36 -12.53 4.23
N ARG A 73 18.66 -12.25 4.17
CA ARG A 73 19.32 -11.46 5.22
C ARG A 73 18.78 -10.03 5.30
N GLU A 74 18.51 -9.41 4.14
CA GLU A 74 17.86 -8.09 4.06
C GLU A 74 16.45 -8.12 4.67
N LEU A 75 15.65 -9.16 4.39
CA LEU A 75 14.35 -9.38 5.02
C LEU A 75 14.48 -9.48 6.55
N ASP A 76 15.37 -10.34 7.04
CA ASP A 76 15.56 -10.57 8.47
C ASP A 76 15.96 -9.26 9.19
N ASN A 77 16.82 -8.45 8.56
CA ASN A 77 17.21 -7.15 9.09
C ASN A 77 16.02 -6.15 9.06
N CYS A 78 15.30 -6.08 7.96
CA CYS A 78 14.11 -5.23 7.84
C CYS A 78 13.07 -5.57 8.93
N LEU A 79 12.80 -6.85 9.16
CA LEU A 79 11.86 -7.30 10.20
C LEU A 79 12.33 -6.95 11.62
N LYS A 80 13.64 -6.99 11.89
CA LYS A 80 14.19 -6.52 13.19
C LYS A 80 13.93 -5.03 13.39
N LEU A 81 14.16 -4.22 12.34
CA LEU A 81 13.95 -2.77 12.39
C LEU A 81 12.48 -2.38 12.53
N LEU A 82 11.56 -3.18 11.97
CA LEU A 82 10.11 -2.96 12.04
C LEU A 82 9.47 -3.50 13.32
N LYS A 83 10.19 -4.26 14.13
CA LYS A 83 9.63 -4.89 15.34
C LYS A 83 8.95 -3.87 16.25
N GLY A 84 7.67 -4.14 16.57
CA GLY A 84 6.85 -3.28 17.41
C GLY A 84 6.31 -2.01 16.74
N LYS A 85 6.65 -1.75 15.49
CA LYS A 85 6.18 -0.60 14.72
C LYS A 85 4.93 -0.94 13.90
N LYS A 86 4.10 0.06 13.64
CA LYS A 86 2.81 -0.11 12.93
C LYS A 86 2.73 0.90 11.76
N PRO A 87 3.49 0.69 10.68
CA PRO A 87 3.41 1.56 9.52
C PRO A 87 1.99 1.56 8.93
N SER A 88 1.48 2.73 8.54
CA SER A 88 0.19 2.91 7.87
C SER A 88 0.30 2.90 6.35
N TYR A 89 1.51 2.85 5.83
CA TYR A 89 1.86 2.67 4.43
C TYR A 89 2.67 1.38 4.26
N PRO A 90 2.78 0.84 3.03
CA PRO A 90 3.53 -0.40 2.80
C PRO A 90 5.01 -0.29 3.20
N VAL A 91 5.60 -1.46 3.41
CA VAL A 91 7.05 -1.66 3.46
C VAL A 91 7.51 -2.04 2.06
N TYR A 92 8.32 -1.20 1.45
CA TYR A 92 8.77 -1.39 0.08
C TYR A 92 10.15 -2.03 0.02
N TYR A 93 10.29 -3.02 -0.86
CA TYR A 93 11.61 -3.49 -1.30
C TYR A 93 12.06 -2.62 -2.46
N ASP A 94 13.15 -1.89 -2.26
CA ASP A 94 13.67 -0.91 -3.19
C ASP A 94 14.71 -1.57 -4.10
N LEU A 95 14.34 -1.71 -5.38
CA LEU A 95 15.08 -2.43 -6.41
C LEU A 95 15.49 -1.45 -7.51
N GLU A 96 16.67 -0.84 -7.36
CA GLU A 96 17.15 0.15 -8.33
C GLU A 96 18.67 0.14 -8.53
N ASP A 97 19.44 -0.55 -7.68
CA ASP A 97 20.90 -0.58 -7.81
C ASP A 97 21.35 -1.46 -8.97
N GLU A 98 21.86 -0.83 -10.03
CA GLU A 98 22.29 -1.50 -11.26
C GLU A 98 23.55 -2.34 -11.08
N ALA A 99 24.42 -1.96 -10.12
CA ALA A 99 25.72 -2.62 -9.94
C ALA A 99 25.60 -3.97 -9.21
N THR A 100 24.64 -4.11 -8.30
CA THR A 100 24.43 -5.31 -7.50
C THR A 100 23.15 -6.06 -7.94
N THR A 101 21.99 -5.69 -7.42
CA THR A 101 20.72 -6.34 -7.76
C THR A 101 20.46 -6.33 -9.27
N GLY A 102 20.78 -5.24 -9.95
CA GLY A 102 20.61 -5.06 -11.38
C GLY A 102 21.55 -5.92 -12.25
N SER A 103 22.66 -6.38 -11.72
CA SER A 103 23.56 -7.31 -12.41
C SER A 103 22.95 -8.72 -12.56
N GLN A 104 21.93 -9.03 -11.78
CA GLN A 104 21.31 -10.35 -11.74
C GLN A 104 20.26 -10.55 -12.85
N SER A 105 19.96 -11.81 -13.20
CA SER A 105 18.89 -12.13 -14.14
C SER A 105 17.51 -11.71 -13.59
N ASN A 106 16.56 -11.41 -14.48
CA ASN A 106 15.18 -11.08 -14.07
C ASN A 106 14.56 -12.20 -13.23
N SER A 107 14.90 -13.46 -13.52
CA SER A 107 14.45 -14.63 -12.74
C SER A 107 15.02 -14.61 -11.31
N THR A 108 16.29 -14.23 -11.14
CA THR A 108 16.91 -14.11 -9.81
C THR A 108 16.30 -12.96 -9.04
N ILE A 109 16.14 -11.79 -9.66
CA ILE A 109 15.49 -10.62 -9.05
C ILE A 109 14.07 -10.96 -8.58
N LEU A 110 13.30 -11.70 -9.40
CA LEU A 110 11.96 -12.16 -9.02
C LEU A 110 11.98 -13.05 -7.77
N LYS A 111 12.94 -13.98 -7.67
CA LYS A 111 13.07 -14.85 -6.49
C LYS A 111 13.42 -14.05 -5.25
N MET A 112 14.34 -13.10 -5.36
CA MET A 112 14.72 -12.19 -4.27
C MET A 112 13.54 -11.34 -3.81
N ALA A 113 12.83 -10.71 -4.77
CA ALA A 113 11.63 -9.93 -4.48
C ALA A 113 10.53 -10.77 -3.80
N LYS A 114 10.31 -12.01 -4.25
CA LYS A 114 9.36 -12.94 -3.63
C LYS A 114 9.73 -13.26 -2.19
N VAL A 115 11.00 -13.52 -1.91
CA VAL A 115 11.48 -13.80 -0.55
C VAL A 115 11.20 -12.62 0.38
N PHE A 116 11.63 -11.43 -0.01
CA PHE A 116 11.47 -10.24 0.81
C PHE A 116 9.99 -9.89 1.01
N VAL A 117 9.26 -9.69 -0.07
CA VAL A 117 7.84 -9.22 -0.02
C VAL A 117 6.95 -10.24 0.69
N ASN A 118 7.06 -11.53 0.37
CA ASN A 118 6.24 -12.55 1.04
C ASN A 118 6.61 -12.67 2.53
N GLY A 119 7.89 -12.47 2.89
CA GLY A 119 8.33 -12.46 4.29
C GLY A 119 7.74 -11.29 5.08
N ILE A 120 7.74 -10.09 4.50
CA ILE A 120 7.10 -8.90 5.09
C ILE A 120 5.58 -9.11 5.23
N GLU A 121 4.91 -9.66 4.19
CA GLU A 121 3.47 -9.98 4.25
C GLU A 121 3.17 -11.05 5.31
N LYS A 122 4.02 -12.09 5.43
CA LYS A 122 3.88 -13.13 6.45
C LYS A 122 4.02 -12.59 7.88
N ALA A 123 4.84 -11.57 8.07
CA ALA A 123 5.00 -10.87 9.34
C ALA A 123 3.84 -9.90 9.67
N GLY A 124 2.83 -9.81 8.79
CA GLY A 124 1.62 -9.02 9.01
C GLY A 124 1.68 -7.58 8.46
N TYR A 125 2.77 -7.20 7.81
CA TYR A 125 2.88 -5.89 7.17
C TYR A 125 2.34 -5.92 5.74
N TRP A 126 1.92 -4.77 5.24
CA TRP A 126 1.65 -4.61 3.83
C TRP A 126 2.96 -4.39 3.09
N ALA A 127 3.23 -5.17 2.04
CA ALA A 127 4.48 -5.09 1.30
C ALA A 127 4.28 -4.57 -0.12
N GLY A 128 5.33 -3.96 -0.68
CA GLY A 128 5.36 -3.47 -2.04
C GLY A 128 6.75 -3.50 -2.65
N ILE A 129 6.84 -3.02 -3.88
CA ILE A 129 8.09 -2.86 -4.63
C ILE A 129 8.23 -1.38 -5.03
N TYR A 130 9.41 -0.82 -4.81
CA TYR A 130 9.85 0.41 -5.45
C TYR A 130 10.85 0.09 -6.55
N ALA A 131 10.68 0.76 -7.66
CA ALA A 131 11.65 0.84 -8.74
C ALA A 131 11.31 2.02 -9.66
N ASN A 132 12.25 2.38 -10.54
CA ASN A 132 11.95 3.31 -11.62
C ASN A 132 11.16 2.64 -12.76
N THR A 133 10.60 3.46 -13.65
CA THR A 133 9.76 2.99 -14.78
C THR A 133 10.52 2.04 -15.71
N ASN A 134 11.83 2.26 -15.90
CA ASN A 134 12.64 1.37 -16.74
C ASN A 134 12.69 -0.04 -16.15
N TRP A 135 12.98 -0.16 -14.86
CA TRP A 135 13.00 -1.47 -14.19
C TRP A 135 11.66 -2.19 -14.26
N PHE A 136 10.56 -1.49 -14.02
CA PHE A 136 9.23 -2.09 -14.14
C PHE A 136 8.89 -2.56 -15.56
N ASN A 137 9.46 -1.93 -16.59
CA ASN A 137 9.22 -2.30 -17.98
C ASN A 137 10.18 -3.36 -18.51
N THR A 138 11.38 -3.51 -17.93
CA THR A 138 12.45 -4.36 -18.47
C THR A 138 12.91 -5.47 -17.53
N ARG A 139 12.87 -5.24 -16.22
CA ARG A 139 13.39 -6.14 -15.19
C ARG A 139 12.29 -6.83 -14.38
N LEU A 140 11.28 -6.08 -13.95
CA LEU A 140 10.21 -6.53 -13.07
C LEU A 140 8.94 -6.87 -13.86
N THR A 141 9.12 -7.69 -14.91
CA THR A 141 8.07 -7.94 -15.94
C THR A 141 7.13 -9.10 -15.61
N ASP A 142 7.48 -9.95 -14.63
CA ASP A 142 6.63 -11.09 -14.24
C ASP A 142 5.28 -10.62 -13.67
N SER A 143 4.21 -11.32 -14.03
CA SER A 143 2.84 -10.98 -13.59
C SER A 143 2.63 -11.01 -12.06
N TRP A 144 3.53 -11.65 -11.33
CA TRP A 144 3.51 -11.64 -9.86
C TRP A 144 3.61 -10.20 -9.32
N TYR A 145 4.42 -9.34 -9.95
CA TYR A 145 4.54 -7.93 -9.56
C TYR A 145 3.25 -7.14 -9.74
N ASP A 146 2.37 -7.57 -10.67
CA ASP A 146 1.12 -6.85 -10.93
C ASP A 146 0.15 -6.90 -9.75
N LYS A 147 0.32 -7.91 -8.88
CA LYS A 147 -0.50 -8.13 -7.67
C LYS A 147 0.06 -7.42 -6.41
N LYS A 148 1.17 -6.71 -6.53
CA LYS A 148 1.85 -6.08 -5.40
C LYS A 148 1.66 -4.55 -5.42
N ALA A 149 1.73 -3.94 -4.24
CA ALA A 149 1.79 -2.48 -4.16
C ALA A 149 3.04 -1.98 -4.90
N LYS A 150 2.85 -1.01 -5.79
CA LYS A 150 3.97 -0.43 -6.54
C LYS A 150 4.15 1.03 -6.18
N TRP A 151 5.39 1.38 -5.96
CA TRP A 151 5.88 2.74 -5.85
C TRP A 151 6.83 2.97 -7.04
N VAL A 152 6.38 3.79 -7.98
CA VAL A 152 7.05 3.95 -9.29
C VAL A 152 7.77 5.28 -9.33
N ALA A 153 9.07 5.27 -9.59
CA ALA A 153 9.83 6.48 -9.85
C ALA A 153 9.84 6.83 -11.34
N GLN A 154 9.48 8.05 -11.63
CA GLN A 154 9.65 8.67 -12.93
C GLN A 154 9.65 10.19 -12.77
N TYR A 155 10.79 10.82 -12.98
CA TYR A 155 10.97 12.28 -12.83
C TYR A 155 10.49 12.98 -14.07
N ASN A 156 9.19 13.31 -14.11
CA ASN A 156 8.52 13.90 -15.27
C ASN A 156 7.23 14.62 -14.80
N ASP A 157 6.62 15.40 -15.69
CA ASP A 157 5.35 16.10 -15.44
C ASP A 157 4.16 15.13 -15.31
N LYS A 158 4.27 13.95 -15.91
CA LYS A 158 3.28 12.86 -15.84
C LYS A 158 3.95 11.49 -15.82
N ASN A 159 3.36 10.57 -15.11
CA ASN A 159 3.80 9.18 -15.15
C ASN A 159 3.30 8.48 -16.43
N THR A 160 4.22 7.82 -17.14
CA THR A 160 3.91 7.07 -18.37
C THR A 160 3.81 5.56 -18.18
N TYR A 161 4.04 5.06 -16.96
CA TYR A 161 3.88 3.65 -16.64
C TYR A 161 2.43 3.21 -16.85
N LYS A 162 2.22 2.11 -17.60
CA LYS A 162 0.90 1.71 -18.09
C LYS A 162 0.12 0.80 -17.14
N LYS A 163 0.79 0.19 -16.16
CA LYS A 163 0.13 -0.67 -15.19
C LYS A 163 -0.22 0.10 -13.91
N SER A 164 -1.03 -0.50 -13.03
CA SER A 164 -1.43 0.12 -11.77
C SER A 164 -0.26 0.35 -10.82
N TYR A 165 -0.28 1.45 -10.09
CA TYR A 165 0.65 1.80 -9.02
C TYR A 165 -0.07 2.60 -7.93
N GLY A 166 0.44 2.55 -6.72
CA GLY A 166 -0.15 3.25 -5.57
C GLY A 166 0.54 4.57 -5.26
N ILE A 167 1.84 4.66 -5.53
CA ILE A 167 2.64 5.86 -5.30
C ILE A 167 3.48 6.15 -6.55
N TRP A 168 3.62 7.43 -6.87
CA TRP A 168 4.52 7.95 -7.89
C TRP A 168 5.51 8.93 -7.29
N GLN A 169 6.81 8.60 -7.33
CA GLN A 169 7.90 9.52 -7.03
C GLN A 169 8.19 10.33 -8.31
N TYR A 170 7.86 11.62 -8.27
CA TYR A 170 7.88 12.44 -9.48
C TYR A 170 9.10 13.36 -9.59
N THR A 171 9.90 13.51 -8.53
CA THR A 171 11.14 14.30 -8.52
C THR A 171 12.04 13.88 -7.36
N SER A 172 13.35 13.98 -7.56
CA SER A 172 14.39 13.84 -6.53
C SER A 172 15.01 15.19 -6.12
N SER A 173 14.41 16.29 -6.56
CA SER A 173 14.96 17.63 -6.33
C SER A 173 13.91 18.60 -5.80
N GLY A 174 12.90 18.09 -5.12
CA GLY A 174 11.88 18.87 -4.46
C GLY A 174 12.41 19.68 -3.29
N LYS A 175 11.62 20.66 -2.84
CA LYS A 175 11.87 21.43 -1.64
C LYS A 175 10.64 21.41 -0.76
N VAL A 176 10.83 21.11 0.52
CA VAL A 176 9.79 21.10 1.55
C VAL A 176 10.29 21.90 2.74
N ASN A 177 9.49 22.81 3.23
CA ASN A 177 9.86 23.56 4.44
C ASN A 177 10.01 22.59 5.62
N GLY A 178 11.14 22.61 6.30
CA GLY A 178 11.50 21.69 7.38
C GLY A 178 12.47 20.57 6.94
N ILE A 179 12.82 20.49 5.64
CA ILE A 179 13.87 19.60 5.14
C ILE A 179 14.93 20.48 4.46
N ASP A 180 16.17 20.34 4.91
CA ASP A 180 17.29 21.04 4.30
C ASP A 180 17.74 20.35 3.01
N GLY A 181 17.93 21.16 1.96
CA GLY A 181 18.38 20.66 0.66
C GLY A 181 17.25 20.09 -0.21
N LYS A 182 17.60 19.10 -1.03
CA LYS A 182 16.70 18.41 -1.95
C LYS A 182 16.06 17.21 -1.25
N THR A 183 14.81 16.92 -1.61
CA THR A 183 14.10 15.73 -1.15
C THR A 183 13.25 15.17 -2.26
N ASP A 184 12.97 13.88 -2.18
CA ASP A 184 12.09 13.17 -3.08
C ASP A 184 10.64 13.50 -2.76
N LEU A 185 9.85 13.79 -3.81
CA LEU A 185 8.42 14.10 -3.65
C LEU A 185 7.55 13.08 -4.37
N ASN A 186 6.43 12.78 -3.74
CA ASN A 186 5.55 11.72 -4.14
C ASN A 186 4.09 12.17 -4.26
N TYR A 187 3.36 11.51 -5.17
CA TYR A 187 1.91 11.49 -5.18
C TYR A 187 1.41 10.09 -4.79
N GLY A 188 0.59 10.01 -3.75
CA GLY A 188 -0.12 8.81 -3.34
C GLY A 188 -1.53 8.79 -3.94
N TYR A 189 -1.89 7.70 -4.60
CA TYR A 189 -3.18 7.50 -5.26
C TYR A 189 -4.06 6.49 -4.53
N VAL A 190 -3.47 5.73 -3.59
CA VAL A 190 -4.13 4.70 -2.77
C VAL A 190 -4.17 5.17 -1.33
N ASP A 191 -5.32 5.08 -0.69
CA ASP A 191 -5.48 5.34 0.75
C ASP A 191 -5.00 4.12 1.55
N TYR A 192 -3.68 3.97 1.67
CA TYR A 192 -3.08 2.88 2.43
C TYR A 192 -3.44 2.92 3.92
N PRO A 193 -3.50 4.08 4.60
CA PRO A 193 -3.94 4.11 6.00
C PRO A 193 -5.30 3.45 6.23
N SER A 194 -6.29 3.72 5.41
CA SER A 194 -7.60 3.08 5.50
C SER A 194 -7.53 1.57 5.21
N LEU A 195 -6.70 1.15 4.24
CA LEU A 195 -6.56 -0.26 3.88
C LEU A 195 -5.78 -1.07 4.93
N ILE A 196 -4.77 -0.49 5.56
CA ILE A 196 -3.88 -1.15 6.52
C ILE A 196 -4.50 -1.12 7.93
N ASN A 197 -4.98 0.03 8.38
CA ASN A 197 -5.56 0.20 9.71
C ASN A 197 -6.98 -0.37 9.82
N GLY A 198 -7.72 -0.48 8.73
CA GLY A 198 -9.01 -1.19 8.67
C GLY A 198 -8.89 -2.70 8.93
N LYS A 199 -7.66 -3.22 9.14
CA LYS A 199 -7.38 -4.59 9.57
C LYS A 199 -7.33 -4.77 11.09
N LYS A 200 -7.63 -3.75 11.91
CA LYS A 200 -7.66 -3.90 13.38
C LYS A 200 -8.94 -4.61 13.79
N ASP A 201 -8.76 -5.75 14.20
CA ASP A 201 -8.81 -6.50 15.46
C ASP A 201 -10.08 -7.30 15.69
N ASN A 202 -9.86 -8.62 15.81
CA ASN A 202 -10.66 -9.47 16.68
C ASN A 202 -10.34 -9.10 18.16
N GLU A 203 -10.75 -7.94 18.64
CA GLU A 203 -10.96 -7.68 20.05
C GLU A 203 -12.44 -7.42 20.27
N GLU A 204 -13.00 -8.13 21.24
CA GLU A 204 -14.42 -8.10 21.61
C GLU A 204 -14.90 -6.66 21.79
N ILE A 205 -15.86 -6.25 20.94
CA ILE A 205 -16.54 -4.96 21.03
C ILE A 205 -17.70 -5.12 22.01
N PRO A 206 -17.80 -4.25 23.04
CA PRO A 206 -18.99 -4.21 23.89
C PRO A 206 -20.23 -3.88 23.06
N LYS A 207 -21.30 -4.64 23.25
CA LYS A 207 -22.61 -4.37 22.64
C LYS A 207 -23.09 -2.96 23.02
N SER A 208 -23.12 -2.04 22.07
CA SER A 208 -23.70 -0.71 22.24
C SER A 208 -24.69 -0.37 21.14
N GLN A 209 -25.73 0.26 21.57
CA GLN A 209 -27.03 0.57 20.99
C GLN A 209 -27.05 1.28 19.63
N ASN A 210 -28.13 0.99 18.86
CA ASN A 210 -28.58 1.67 17.65
C ASN A 210 -28.51 3.20 17.73
N ILE A 211 -27.76 3.82 16.83
CA ILE A 211 -28.03 5.20 16.38
C ILE A 211 -27.73 5.26 14.88
N GLY A 212 -28.72 5.64 14.06
CA GLY A 212 -28.56 5.84 12.63
C GLY A 212 -27.63 7.01 12.33
N GLY A 213 -26.58 6.79 11.55
CA GLY A 213 -25.65 7.80 11.07
C GLY A 213 -24.26 7.21 10.80
N ASN A 214 -23.74 7.41 9.61
CA ASN A 214 -22.36 7.33 9.13
C ASN A 214 -21.32 6.59 10.01
N ASP A 215 -21.52 5.29 10.30
CA ASP A 215 -20.57 4.58 11.15
C ASP A 215 -19.68 3.60 10.39
N MET A 216 -18.49 4.07 9.98
CA MET A 216 -17.37 3.24 9.48
C MET A 216 -16.57 2.56 10.62
N THR A 217 -16.96 2.73 11.87
CA THR A 217 -16.25 2.18 13.03
C THR A 217 -16.33 0.66 13.11
N ARG A 218 -17.31 0.03 12.44
CA ARG A 218 -17.48 -1.42 12.38
C ARG A 218 -16.48 -2.15 11.47
N GLY A 219 -15.77 -1.45 10.60
CA GLY A 219 -14.86 -2.05 9.63
C GLY A 219 -15.53 -2.81 8.47
N TYR A 220 -16.86 -2.73 8.33
CA TYR A 220 -17.62 -3.32 7.21
C TYR A 220 -18.93 -2.57 6.94
N PHE A 221 -19.45 -2.70 5.71
CA PHE A 221 -20.78 -2.25 5.33
C PHE A 221 -21.78 -3.40 5.43
N GLN A 222 -23.01 -3.09 5.83
CA GLN A 222 -24.10 -4.04 5.94
C GLN A 222 -25.43 -3.42 5.47
N LYS A 223 -26.47 -4.25 5.36
CA LYS A 223 -27.83 -3.81 4.99
C LYS A 223 -28.29 -2.65 5.88
N GLY A 224 -28.75 -1.60 5.24
CA GLY A 224 -29.25 -0.37 5.88
C GLY A 224 -28.23 0.76 5.93
N ASP A 225 -26.94 0.51 5.71
CA ASP A 225 -25.94 1.56 5.68
C ASP A 225 -26.14 2.53 4.51
N ARG A 226 -25.86 3.82 4.76
CA ARG A 226 -26.04 4.91 3.79
C ARG A 226 -24.89 5.90 3.92
N ASN A 227 -23.90 5.83 3.01
CA ASN A 227 -22.78 6.77 2.96
C ASN A 227 -22.00 6.64 1.65
N GLU A 228 -21.04 7.53 1.43
CA GLU A 228 -20.19 7.54 0.23
C GLU A 228 -19.31 6.28 0.11
N GLY A 229 -18.94 5.64 1.22
CA GLY A 229 -18.21 4.37 1.19
C GLY A 229 -19.05 3.24 0.61
N VAL A 230 -20.35 3.19 0.94
CA VAL A 230 -21.31 2.25 0.34
C VAL A 230 -21.45 2.53 -1.16
N TYR A 231 -21.53 3.80 -1.57
CA TYR A 231 -21.57 4.17 -2.98
C TYR A 231 -20.32 3.66 -3.71
N ALA A 232 -19.14 3.95 -3.19
CA ALA A 232 -17.86 3.49 -3.77
C ALA A 232 -17.79 1.95 -3.87
N TYR A 233 -18.23 1.23 -2.85
CA TYR A 233 -18.30 -0.23 -2.87
C TYR A 233 -19.27 -0.74 -3.96
N LYS A 234 -20.42 -0.11 -4.12
CA LYS A 234 -21.39 -0.49 -5.17
C LYS A 234 -20.85 -0.26 -6.58
N GLN A 235 -19.98 0.73 -6.81
CA GLN A 235 -19.28 0.91 -8.09
C GLN A 235 -18.38 -0.30 -8.44
N LEU A 236 -17.76 -0.92 -7.43
CA LEU A 236 -17.02 -2.17 -7.63
C LEU A 236 -17.95 -3.32 -8.02
N LEU A 237 -19.11 -3.47 -7.37
CA LEU A 237 -20.11 -4.48 -7.70
C LEU A 237 -20.68 -4.30 -9.12
N ILE A 238 -20.94 -3.06 -9.53
CA ILE A 238 -21.37 -2.72 -10.91
C ILE A 238 -20.31 -3.14 -11.90
N SER A 239 -19.04 -2.89 -11.60
CA SER A 239 -17.91 -3.29 -12.45
C SER A 239 -17.77 -4.81 -12.54
N LEU A 240 -17.94 -5.53 -11.44
CA LEU A 240 -17.95 -7.00 -11.39
C LEU A 240 -19.09 -7.61 -12.21
N LYS A 241 -20.28 -7.00 -12.19
CA LYS A 241 -21.40 -7.41 -13.02
C LYS A 241 -21.10 -7.18 -14.51
N LYS A 242 -20.58 -6.01 -14.88
CA LYS A 242 -20.15 -5.72 -16.27
C LYS A 242 -19.12 -6.74 -16.77
N ALA A 243 -18.19 -7.15 -15.89
CA ALA A 243 -17.19 -8.19 -16.18
C ALA A 243 -17.76 -9.63 -16.14
N LYS A 244 -19.06 -9.81 -15.90
CA LYS A 244 -19.75 -11.11 -15.79
C LYS A 244 -19.16 -12.03 -14.70
N ILE A 245 -18.60 -11.46 -13.64
CA ILE A 245 -18.06 -12.18 -12.47
C ILE A 245 -19.17 -12.49 -11.48
N ILE A 246 -20.13 -11.57 -11.35
CA ILE A 246 -21.37 -11.74 -10.61
C ILE A 246 -22.56 -11.48 -11.51
N THR A 247 -23.71 -12.03 -11.15
CA THR A 247 -24.98 -11.86 -11.91
C THR A 247 -25.88 -10.82 -11.29
N GLN A 248 -25.82 -10.66 -9.97
CA GLN A 248 -26.64 -9.71 -9.23
C GLN A 248 -26.25 -8.27 -9.54
N GLY A 249 -27.22 -7.45 -9.90
CA GLY A 249 -27.07 -6.02 -10.06
C GLY A 249 -27.36 -5.26 -8.76
N VAL A 250 -26.79 -4.06 -8.68
CA VAL A 250 -27.08 -3.12 -7.58
C VAL A 250 -27.47 -1.76 -8.16
N ASP A 251 -28.29 -1.02 -7.44
CA ASP A 251 -28.69 0.34 -7.80
C ASP A 251 -27.50 1.30 -7.69
N ASP A 252 -27.48 2.31 -8.55
CA ASP A 252 -26.46 3.37 -8.51
C ASP A 252 -26.85 4.44 -7.47
N ASN A 253 -26.72 4.08 -6.19
CA ASN A 253 -26.99 4.96 -5.04
C ASN A 253 -26.10 4.58 -3.85
N ASN A 254 -26.19 5.33 -2.75
CA ASN A 254 -25.38 5.15 -1.56
C ASN A 254 -26.00 4.25 -0.47
N ILE A 255 -27.02 3.44 -0.82
CA ILE A 255 -27.75 2.58 0.13
C ILE A 255 -27.29 1.12 -0.04
N PHE A 256 -26.93 0.47 1.06
CA PHE A 256 -26.65 -0.96 1.10
C PHE A 256 -27.98 -1.74 1.25
N GLY A 257 -28.63 -2.00 0.14
CA GLY A 257 -29.92 -2.71 0.08
C GLY A 257 -29.78 -4.22 -0.10
N ASP A 258 -30.89 -4.93 -0.26
CA ASP A 258 -30.93 -6.39 -0.44
C ASP A 258 -30.16 -6.84 -1.68
N GLY A 259 -30.24 -6.11 -2.80
CA GLY A 259 -29.45 -6.36 -4.00
C GLY A 259 -27.95 -6.27 -3.73
N THR A 260 -27.53 -5.35 -2.86
CA THR A 260 -26.11 -5.19 -2.46
C THR A 260 -25.67 -6.36 -1.59
N VAL A 261 -26.51 -6.83 -0.66
CA VAL A 261 -26.24 -8.03 0.16
C VAL A 261 -26.00 -9.24 -0.75
N GLU A 262 -26.91 -9.50 -1.70
CA GLU A 262 -26.78 -10.68 -2.57
C GLU A 262 -25.57 -10.59 -3.53
N ALA A 263 -25.31 -9.40 -4.09
CA ALA A 263 -24.11 -9.17 -4.87
C ALA A 263 -22.83 -9.39 -4.05
N THR A 264 -22.82 -8.94 -2.79
CA THR A 264 -21.73 -9.18 -1.84
C THR A 264 -21.50 -10.66 -1.60
N LYS A 265 -22.57 -11.43 -1.36
CA LYS A 265 -22.48 -12.90 -1.20
C LYS A 265 -21.94 -13.59 -2.45
N GLN A 266 -22.28 -13.12 -3.63
CA GLN A 266 -21.72 -13.66 -4.87
C GLN A 266 -20.20 -13.41 -4.98
N VAL A 267 -19.74 -12.22 -4.60
CA VAL A 267 -18.30 -11.92 -4.51
C VAL A 267 -17.61 -12.84 -3.52
N GLN A 268 -18.21 -13.03 -2.35
CA GLN A 268 -17.64 -13.89 -1.30
C GLN A 268 -17.53 -15.35 -1.76
N ARG A 269 -18.56 -15.90 -2.44
CA ARG A 269 -18.50 -17.24 -3.06
C ARG A 269 -17.39 -17.33 -4.11
N ALA A 270 -17.32 -16.35 -5.03
CA ALA A 270 -16.32 -16.35 -6.09
C ALA A 270 -14.88 -16.25 -5.53
N ALA A 271 -14.70 -15.57 -4.42
CA ALA A 271 -13.42 -15.41 -3.74
C ALA A 271 -13.12 -16.47 -2.67
N LYS A 272 -14.02 -17.46 -2.48
CA LYS A 272 -13.92 -18.51 -1.44
C LYS A 272 -13.78 -17.91 -0.02
N LEU A 273 -14.51 -16.84 0.26
CA LEU A 273 -14.62 -16.23 1.58
C LEU A 273 -15.85 -16.76 2.33
N GLU A 274 -15.94 -16.45 3.62
CA GLU A 274 -17.18 -16.65 4.39
C GLU A 274 -18.32 -15.86 3.73
N VAL A 275 -19.50 -16.48 3.58
CA VAL A 275 -20.64 -15.92 2.83
C VAL A 275 -21.65 -15.35 3.82
N ASP A 276 -21.33 -14.19 4.39
CA ASP A 276 -22.11 -13.48 5.39
C ASP A 276 -22.90 -12.28 4.83
N GLY A 277 -22.56 -11.82 3.62
CA GLY A 277 -23.17 -10.65 2.99
C GLY A 277 -22.66 -9.32 3.54
N LEU A 278 -21.62 -9.33 4.37
CA LEU A 278 -20.98 -8.14 4.91
C LEU A 278 -19.82 -7.70 4.01
N ALA A 279 -19.75 -6.42 3.67
CA ALA A 279 -18.67 -5.89 2.85
C ALA A 279 -17.53 -5.36 3.71
N GLY A 280 -16.81 -6.26 4.35
CA GLY A 280 -15.57 -5.95 5.05
C GLY A 280 -14.36 -5.82 4.11
N SER A 281 -13.22 -5.46 4.67
CA SER A 281 -11.97 -5.26 3.92
C SER A 281 -11.58 -6.45 3.04
N ARG A 282 -11.81 -7.69 3.50
CA ARG A 282 -11.54 -8.93 2.74
C ARG A 282 -12.44 -9.04 1.52
N THR A 283 -13.73 -8.72 1.66
CA THR A 283 -14.71 -8.73 0.57
C THR A 283 -14.43 -7.63 -0.45
N ILE A 284 -14.13 -6.42 0.02
CA ILE A 284 -13.79 -5.28 -0.85
C ILE A 284 -12.50 -5.59 -1.64
N ARG A 285 -11.48 -6.13 -0.97
CA ARG A 285 -10.25 -6.58 -1.63
C ARG A 285 -10.51 -7.67 -2.67
N ALA A 286 -11.41 -8.61 -2.38
CA ALA A 286 -11.79 -9.66 -3.32
C ALA A 286 -12.42 -9.07 -4.60
N CYS A 287 -13.17 -7.98 -4.51
CA CYS A 287 -13.70 -7.30 -5.70
C CYS A 287 -12.57 -6.88 -6.64
N TYR A 288 -11.52 -6.26 -6.13
CA TYR A 288 -10.36 -5.84 -6.93
C TYR A 288 -9.62 -7.04 -7.53
N VAL A 289 -9.37 -8.09 -6.74
CA VAL A 289 -8.69 -9.30 -7.22
C VAL A 289 -9.46 -9.97 -8.35
N LEU A 290 -10.78 -10.07 -8.21
CA LEU A 290 -11.66 -10.67 -9.21
C LEU A 290 -11.75 -9.83 -10.49
N LEU A 291 -11.75 -8.49 -10.38
CA LEU A 291 -11.72 -7.59 -11.54
C LEU A 291 -10.39 -7.69 -12.30
N VAL A 292 -9.26 -7.68 -11.59
CA VAL A 292 -7.93 -7.75 -12.20
C VAL A 292 -7.69 -9.11 -12.85
N GLY A 293 -8.19 -10.22 -12.26
CA GLY A 293 -8.03 -11.57 -12.81
C GLY A 293 -8.80 -11.83 -14.13
N LYS A 294 -9.65 -10.90 -14.60
CA LYS A 294 -10.35 -10.97 -15.89
C LYS A 294 -9.88 -9.98 -16.96
N ILE A 295 -8.92 -9.14 -16.63
CA ILE A 295 -8.31 -8.17 -17.57
C ILE A 295 -7.04 -8.76 -18.22
N SER A 296 -6.79 -10.05 -18.07
CA SER A 296 -5.72 -10.80 -18.75
C SER A 296 -6.21 -11.45 -20.01
#